data_22f26108d4efcb99b2797482779eb278
#
_entry.id   22f26108d4efcb99b2797482779eb278
#
_cell.length_a   1.000
_cell.length_b   1.000
_cell.length_c   1.000
_cell.angle_alpha   90.00
_cell.angle_beta   90.00
_cell.angle_gamma   90.00
#
_symmetry.space_group_name_H-M   'P 1'
#
loop_
_entity.id
_entity.type
_entity.pdbx_description
1 polymer ?
#
loop_
_entity_poly.entity_id
_entity_poly.type
_entity_poly.pdbx_seq_one_letter_code
_entity_poly.pdbx_strand_id
1 'polypeptide(L)'
;MNSLRIIFIILISFTISKPTYAKNPSDLIKEIVDQASDVLSSDDPVESKIIKLNDIAERSVDINGIGMYTLGKYRKSISEEDKSKYQKLFKSYFLKSFSSRLVDYTDPKINVVSEKKVSDKYTIVNSILEASKGRPEVKIDWRIYTKNPEKPLIRDLMVEGLSLARTQKEEFNSVIQNNNGDINSLFKVLEEFIIK
;
A
#
# COMPACT_ATOMS: atom_id res chain seq x y z
N MET A 1 12.80 12.73 73.90
CA MET A 1 13.63 12.69 72.69
C MET A 1 13.03 11.66 71.75
N ASN A 2 12.15 12.11 70.81
CA ASN A 2 11.42 11.23 69.88
C ASN A 2 12.12 11.22 68.54
N SER A 3 12.67 10.08 68.20
CA SER A 3 13.30 9.87 66.88
C SER A 3 12.24 9.53 65.84
N LEU A 4 11.90 10.50 65.00
CA LEU A 4 11.00 10.34 63.87
C LEU A 4 11.72 9.57 62.73
N ARG A 5 11.41 8.30 62.52
CA ARG A 5 11.91 7.48 61.38
C ARG A 5 11.04 7.78 60.18
N ILE A 6 11.62 8.54 59.21
CA ILE A 6 11.03 8.77 57.89
C ILE A 6 11.28 7.54 57.06
N ILE A 7 10.22 6.75 56.77
CA ILE A 7 10.30 5.64 55.82
C ILE A 7 10.08 6.22 54.41
N PHE A 8 11.11 6.24 53.59
CA PHE A 8 11.07 6.64 52.20
C PHE A 8 10.56 5.46 51.36
N ILE A 9 9.26 5.46 51.02
CA ILE A 9 8.70 4.46 50.14
C ILE A 9 9.06 4.87 48.69
N ILE A 10 10.06 4.21 48.11
CA ILE A 10 10.40 4.35 46.68
C ILE A 10 9.32 3.57 45.89
N LEU A 11 8.38 4.30 45.30
CA LEU A 11 7.40 3.75 44.35
C LEU A 11 8.11 3.47 43.04
N ILE A 12 8.60 2.25 42.83
CA ILE A 12 9.14 1.81 41.56
C ILE A 12 7.95 1.62 40.61
N SER A 13 7.70 2.64 39.77
CA SER A 13 6.74 2.54 38.67
C SER A 13 7.28 1.56 37.61
N PHE A 14 6.84 0.32 37.69
CA PHE A 14 7.13 -0.69 36.68
C PHE A 14 6.31 -0.32 35.42
N THR A 15 6.93 0.42 34.49
CA THR A 15 6.34 0.65 33.17
C THR A 15 6.37 -0.67 32.41
N ILE A 16 5.23 -1.37 32.39
CA ILE A 16 5.05 -2.56 31.54
C ILE A 16 5.07 -2.08 30.10
N SER A 17 6.24 -2.04 29.47
CA SER A 17 6.37 -1.90 28.03
C SER A 17 5.76 -3.13 27.40
N LYS A 18 4.58 -2.97 26.76
CA LYS A 18 4.02 -4.06 25.95
C LYS A 18 5.01 -4.42 24.87
N PRO A 19 5.40 -5.69 24.70
CA PRO A 19 6.26 -6.09 23.61
C PRO A 19 5.54 -5.76 22.31
N THR A 20 6.06 -4.82 21.54
CA THR A 20 5.56 -4.49 20.22
C THR A 20 6.08 -5.56 19.29
N TYR A 21 5.21 -6.48 18.90
CA TYR A 21 5.57 -7.51 17.93
C TYR A 21 5.65 -6.87 16.54
N ALA A 22 6.84 -6.96 15.94
CA ALA A 22 7.02 -6.64 14.53
C ALA A 22 6.08 -7.54 13.70
N LYS A 23 5.24 -6.93 12.85
CA LYS A 23 4.33 -7.69 11.98
C LYS A 23 5.16 -8.37 10.87
N ASN A 24 5.09 -9.71 10.81
CA ASN A 24 5.78 -10.46 9.78
C ASN A 24 5.22 -10.09 8.40
N PRO A 25 6.07 -9.76 7.39
CA PRO A 25 5.61 -9.38 6.05
C PRO A 25 4.76 -10.44 5.34
N SER A 26 5.08 -11.71 5.46
CA SER A 26 4.27 -12.80 4.88
C SER A 26 2.90 -12.91 5.52
N ASP A 27 2.81 -12.74 6.85
CA ASP A 27 1.54 -12.77 7.56
C ASP A 27 0.69 -11.55 7.22
N LEU A 28 1.32 -10.38 7.02
CA LEU A 28 0.62 -9.20 6.52
C LEU A 28 -0.03 -9.47 5.16
N ILE A 29 0.70 -10.08 4.22
CA ILE A 29 0.15 -10.36 2.89
C ILE A 29 -0.96 -11.42 2.95
N LYS A 30 -0.79 -12.48 3.74
CA LYS A 30 -1.86 -13.47 3.95
C LYS A 30 -3.13 -12.81 4.46
N GLU A 31 -3.03 -11.99 5.52
CA GLU A 31 -4.17 -11.28 6.11
C GLU A 31 -4.88 -10.37 5.08
N ILE A 32 -4.11 -9.61 4.27
CA ILE A 32 -4.67 -8.72 3.24
C ILE A 32 -5.38 -9.52 2.15
N VAL A 33 -4.77 -10.61 1.71
CA VAL A 33 -5.32 -11.50 0.68
C VAL A 33 -6.61 -12.15 1.17
N ASP A 34 -6.61 -12.68 2.40
CA ASP A 34 -7.79 -13.32 2.99
C ASP A 34 -8.94 -12.31 3.11
N GLN A 35 -8.68 -11.11 3.65
CA GLN A 35 -9.68 -10.04 3.73
C GLN A 35 -10.23 -9.63 2.36
N ALA A 36 -9.36 -9.49 1.33
CA ALA A 36 -9.79 -9.15 -0.02
C ALA A 36 -10.61 -10.29 -0.67
N SER A 37 -10.20 -11.55 -0.47
CA SER A 37 -10.93 -12.72 -0.97
C SER A 37 -12.31 -12.82 -0.32
N ASP A 38 -12.43 -12.62 0.97
CA ASP A 38 -13.72 -12.60 1.68
C ASP A 38 -14.67 -11.54 1.12
N VAL A 39 -14.14 -10.32 0.88
CA VAL A 39 -14.93 -9.23 0.27
C VAL A 39 -15.37 -9.60 -1.15
N LEU A 40 -14.47 -10.15 -1.97
CA LEU A 40 -14.77 -10.49 -3.37
C LEU A 40 -15.75 -11.65 -3.50
N SER A 41 -15.69 -12.61 -2.59
CA SER A 41 -16.56 -13.80 -2.55
C SER A 41 -17.92 -13.55 -1.89
N SER A 42 -18.11 -12.41 -1.20
CA SER A 42 -19.39 -12.08 -0.55
C SER A 42 -20.50 -11.80 -1.57
N ASP A 43 -21.75 -11.86 -1.12
CA ASP A 43 -22.93 -11.47 -1.90
C ASP A 43 -23.23 -9.95 -1.85
N ASP A 44 -22.29 -9.16 -1.33
CA ASP A 44 -22.42 -7.72 -1.22
C ASP A 44 -22.56 -7.04 -2.60
N PRO A 45 -23.31 -5.93 -2.70
CA PRO A 45 -23.32 -5.08 -3.89
C PRO A 45 -21.90 -4.61 -4.26
N VAL A 46 -21.64 -4.42 -5.56
CA VAL A 46 -20.33 -4.02 -6.10
C VAL A 46 -19.80 -2.76 -5.41
N GLU A 47 -20.66 -1.78 -5.17
CA GLU A 47 -20.30 -0.52 -4.49
C GLU A 47 -19.78 -0.77 -3.05
N SER A 48 -20.42 -1.70 -2.33
CA SER A 48 -19.99 -2.09 -0.98
C SER A 48 -18.63 -2.80 -1.02
N LYS A 49 -18.41 -3.68 -1.99
CA LYS A 49 -17.11 -4.34 -2.22
C LYS A 49 -16.02 -3.32 -2.49
N ILE A 50 -16.28 -2.33 -3.35
CA ILE A 50 -15.34 -1.24 -3.66
C ILE A 50 -14.93 -0.49 -2.40
N ILE A 51 -15.89 -0.10 -1.56
CA ILE A 51 -15.60 0.60 -0.30
C ILE A 51 -14.69 -0.24 0.61
N LYS A 52 -15.03 -1.52 0.80
CA LYS A 52 -14.25 -2.43 1.66
C LYS A 52 -12.83 -2.67 1.11
N LEU A 53 -12.70 -2.85 -0.22
CA LEU A 53 -11.38 -3.00 -0.85
C LEU A 53 -10.54 -1.73 -0.73
N ASN A 54 -11.14 -0.55 -0.88
CA ASN A 54 -10.45 0.72 -0.67
C ASN A 54 -9.96 0.87 0.77
N ASP A 55 -10.75 0.47 1.78
CA ASP A 55 -10.33 0.47 3.18
C ASP A 55 -9.13 -0.46 3.42
N ILE A 56 -9.13 -1.64 2.80
CA ILE A 56 -7.98 -2.57 2.87
C ILE A 56 -6.75 -1.90 2.26
N ALA A 57 -6.88 -1.29 1.08
CA ALA A 57 -5.78 -0.60 0.41
C ALA A 57 -5.23 0.56 1.24
N GLU A 58 -6.09 1.41 1.81
CA GLU A 58 -5.67 2.57 2.62
C GLU A 58 -4.89 2.19 3.89
N ARG A 59 -5.18 1.03 4.46
CA ARG A 59 -4.49 0.53 5.66
C ARG A 59 -3.18 -0.17 5.36
N SER A 60 -3.07 -0.79 4.18
CA SER A 60 -1.98 -1.71 3.86
C SER A 60 -0.97 -1.19 2.83
N VAL A 61 -1.32 -0.15 2.06
CA VAL A 61 -0.51 0.40 0.98
C VAL A 61 0.01 1.79 1.34
N ASP A 62 1.29 2.06 1.10
CA ASP A 62 1.87 3.40 1.18
C ASP A 62 1.52 4.22 -0.07
N ILE A 63 0.22 4.56 -0.21
CA ILE A 63 -0.29 5.28 -1.38
C ILE A 63 0.47 6.59 -1.62
N ASN A 64 0.77 7.34 -0.55
CA ASN A 64 1.52 8.59 -0.66
C ASN A 64 2.96 8.34 -1.14
N GLY A 65 3.63 7.32 -0.58
CA GLY A 65 4.99 6.96 -0.99
C GLY A 65 5.06 6.50 -2.45
N ILE A 66 4.09 5.72 -2.91
CA ILE A 66 3.96 5.31 -4.31
C ILE A 66 3.69 6.54 -5.19
N GLY A 67 2.75 7.41 -4.82
CA GLY A 67 2.45 8.63 -5.56
C GLY A 67 3.69 9.50 -5.73
N MET A 68 4.43 9.77 -4.67
CA MET A 68 5.67 10.54 -4.76
C MET A 68 6.76 9.85 -5.60
N TYR A 69 6.77 8.52 -5.64
CA TYR A 69 7.67 7.78 -6.52
C TYR A 69 7.27 7.93 -8.00
N THR A 70 5.98 7.91 -8.32
CA THR A 70 5.47 7.99 -9.70
C THR A 70 5.68 9.37 -10.33
N LEU A 71 5.79 10.45 -9.55
CA LEU A 71 6.22 11.77 -10.05
C LEU A 71 7.66 11.79 -10.60
N GLY A 72 8.48 10.83 -10.23
CA GLY A 72 9.86 10.72 -10.70
C GLY A 72 10.69 11.98 -10.40
N LYS A 73 11.29 12.57 -11.45
CA LYS A 73 12.12 13.78 -11.33
C LYS A 73 11.30 15.02 -10.93
N TYR A 74 10.05 15.11 -11.34
CA TYR A 74 9.18 16.27 -11.14
C TYR A 74 8.86 16.52 -9.66
N ARG A 75 8.90 15.51 -8.78
CA ARG A 75 8.69 15.68 -7.33
C ARG A 75 9.60 16.70 -6.65
N LYS A 76 10.74 17.04 -7.28
CA LYS A 76 11.72 17.99 -6.74
C LYS A 76 11.51 19.42 -7.23
N SER A 77 10.80 19.62 -8.33
CA SER A 77 10.65 20.90 -9.03
C SER A 77 9.26 21.50 -8.93
N ILE A 78 8.24 20.74 -8.54
CA ILE A 78 6.89 21.25 -8.35
C ILE A 78 6.72 21.92 -6.98
N SER A 79 5.77 22.86 -6.90
CA SER A 79 5.42 23.57 -5.66
C SER A 79 4.86 22.64 -4.59
N GLU A 80 4.85 23.04 -3.33
CA GLU A 80 4.20 22.28 -2.26
C GLU A 80 2.67 22.22 -2.45
N GLU A 81 2.07 23.22 -3.06
CA GLU A 81 0.66 23.24 -3.43
C GLU A 81 0.37 22.16 -4.48
N ASP A 82 1.16 22.08 -5.54
CA ASP A 82 1.03 21.06 -6.57
C ASP A 82 1.28 19.64 -6.03
N LYS A 83 2.23 19.48 -5.10
CA LYS A 83 2.43 18.20 -4.40
C LYS A 83 1.19 17.79 -3.63
N SER A 84 0.58 18.72 -2.89
CA SER A 84 -0.64 18.47 -2.12
C SER A 84 -1.81 18.12 -3.05
N LYS A 85 -1.99 18.89 -4.15
CA LYS A 85 -3.00 18.60 -5.18
C LYS A 85 -2.77 17.22 -5.78
N TYR A 86 -1.54 16.92 -6.20
CA TYR A 86 -1.17 15.63 -6.76
C TYR A 86 -1.46 14.47 -5.82
N GLN A 87 -1.08 14.56 -4.54
CA GLN A 87 -1.32 13.48 -3.57
C GLN A 87 -2.80 13.15 -3.43
N LYS A 88 -3.67 14.15 -3.42
CA LYS A 88 -5.13 13.94 -3.39
C LYS A 88 -5.64 13.26 -4.65
N LEU A 89 -5.23 13.76 -5.82
CA LEU A 89 -5.62 13.17 -7.11
C LEU A 89 -5.08 11.75 -7.26
N PHE A 90 -3.82 11.53 -6.90
CA PHE A 90 -3.21 10.19 -6.97
C PHE A 90 -3.91 9.20 -6.05
N LYS A 91 -4.26 9.60 -4.82
CA LYS A 91 -5.01 8.72 -3.90
C LYS A 91 -6.34 8.29 -4.52
N SER A 92 -7.14 9.23 -5.05
CA SER A 92 -8.43 8.92 -5.68
C SER A 92 -8.26 8.04 -6.93
N TYR A 93 -7.28 8.36 -7.77
CA TYR A 93 -6.92 7.57 -8.95
C TYR A 93 -6.52 6.14 -8.57
N PHE A 94 -5.62 6.01 -7.58
CA PHE A 94 -5.13 4.71 -7.11
C PHE A 94 -6.28 3.83 -6.61
N LEU A 95 -7.09 4.35 -5.70
CA LEU A 95 -8.21 3.60 -5.10
C LEU A 95 -9.22 3.16 -6.15
N LYS A 96 -9.61 4.07 -7.06
CA LYS A 96 -10.51 3.74 -8.17
C LYS A 96 -9.93 2.69 -9.11
N SER A 97 -8.67 2.87 -9.55
CA SER A 97 -7.99 1.92 -10.44
C SER A 97 -7.80 0.55 -9.80
N PHE A 98 -7.49 0.52 -8.50
CA PHE A 98 -7.30 -0.70 -7.74
C PHE A 98 -8.61 -1.48 -7.57
N SER A 99 -9.64 -0.85 -7.01
CA SER A 99 -10.90 -1.53 -6.70
C SER A 99 -11.66 -1.96 -7.96
N SER A 100 -11.70 -1.11 -9.01
CA SER A 100 -12.38 -1.46 -10.26
C SER A 100 -11.79 -2.68 -10.98
N ARG A 101 -10.47 -2.93 -10.80
CA ARG A 101 -9.84 -4.13 -11.37
C ARG A 101 -10.07 -5.38 -10.54
N LEU A 102 -10.21 -5.22 -9.22
CA LEU A 102 -10.37 -6.36 -8.32
C LEU A 102 -11.80 -6.91 -8.30
N VAL A 103 -12.82 -6.07 -8.42
CA VAL A 103 -14.22 -6.54 -8.37
C VAL A 103 -14.60 -7.51 -9.49
N ASP A 104 -13.80 -7.59 -10.56
CA ASP A 104 -13.97 -8.58 -11.64
C ASP A 104 -13.49 -9.99 -11.27
N TYR A 105 -12.81 -10.13 -10.12
CA TYR A 105 -12.37 -11.43 -9.62
C TYR A 105 -13.42 -12.00 -8.67
N THR A 106 -13.81 -13.24 -8.90
CA THR A 106 -14.64 -14.04 -8.01
C THR A 106 -13.75 -15.11 -7.39
N ASP A 107 -13.63 -15.14 -6.06
CA ASP A 107 -12.87 -16.14 -5.31
C ASP A 107 -11.39 -16.29 -5.78
N PRO A 108 -10.58 -15.20 -5.75
CA PRO A 108 -9.17 -15.29 -6.09
C PRO A 108 -8.41 -16.07 -5.00
N LYS A 109 -7.62 -17.08 -5.42
CA LYS A 109 -6.77 -17.84 -4.51
C LYS A 109 -5.32 -17.41 -4.69
N ILE A 110 -4.76 -16.78 -3.68
CA ILE A 110 -3.36 -16.32 -3.67
C ILE A 110 -2.60 -17.05 -2.58
N ASN A 111 -1.58 -17.82 -2.96
CA ASN A 111 -0.73 -18.58 -2.06
C ASN A 111 0.59 -17.84 -1.83
N VAL A 112 0.87 -17.45 -0.59
CA VAL A 112 2.18 -16.93 -0.20
C VAL A 112 3.18 -18.08 -0.18
N VAL A 113 4.25 -17.96 -0.98
CA VAL A 113 5.25 -19.02 -1.20
C VAL A 113 6.50 -18.80 -0.37
N SER A 114 7.02 -17.56 -0.33
CA SER A 114 8.26 -17.25 0.36
C SER A 114 8.37 -15.76 0.66
N GLU A 115 9.34 -15.42 1.52
CA GLU A 115 9.74 -14.03 1.73
C GLU A 115 11.26 -13.90 1.71
N LYS A 116 11.74 -12.71 1.30
CA LYS A 116 13.15 -12.38 1.27
C LYS A 116 13.37 -10.94 1.72
N LYS A 117 14.11 -10.75 2.80
CA LYS A 117 14.63 -9.42 3.16
C LYS A 117 15.67 -8.99 2.13
N VAL A 118 15.39 -7.89 1.41
CA VAL A 118 16.29 -7.36 0.36
C VAL A 118 17.12 -6.19 0.84
N SER A 119 16.70 -5.52 1.91
CA SER A 119 17.46 -4.49 2.62
C SER A 119 16.86 -4.25 4.01
N ASP A 120 17.46 -3.36 4.80
CA ASP A 120 16.89 -2.97 6.11
C ASP A 120 15.54 -2.24 6.02
N LYS A 121 15.16 -1.80 4.82
CA LYS A 121 13.93 -1.06 4.59
C LYS A 121 12.89 -1.85 3.80
N TYR A 122 13.27 -2.98 3.18
CA TYR A 122 12.40 -3.69 2.26
C TYR A 122 12.51 -5.20 2.40
N THR A 123 11.34 -5.83 2.40
CA THR A 123 11.16 -7.27 2.22
C THR A 123 10.30 -7.51 0.99
N ILE A 124 10.61 -8.54 0.22
CA ILE A 124 9.77 -9.02 -0.87
C ILE A 124 9.07 -10.29 -0.37
N VAL A 125 7.75 -10.33 -0.50
CA VAL A 125 6.95 -11.54 -0.31
C VAL A 125 6.53 -12.03 -1.68
N ASN A 126 6.80 -13.29 -1.96
CA ASN A 126 6.45 -13.93 -3.23
C ASN A 126 5.16 -14.71 -3.04
N SER A 127 4.24 -14.60 -3.98
CA SER A 127 2.98 -15.32 -4.01
C SER A 127 2.58 -15.73 -5.42
N ILE A 128 1.64 -16.66 -5.49
CA ILE A 128 1.07 -17.17 -6.72
C ILE A 128 -0.44 -17.00 -6.66
N LEU A 129 -1.02 -16.28 -7.63
CA LEU A 129 -2.44 -16.31 -7.91
C LEU A 129 -2.74 -17.55 -8.74
N GLU A 130 -3.56 -18.45 -8.21
CA GLU A 130 -3.90 -19.71 -8.88
C GLU A 130 -4.66 -19.47 -10.19
N ALA A 131 -4.45 -20.37 -11.14
CA ALA A 131 -5.21 -20.37 -12.39
C ALA A 131 -6.71 -20.56 -12.11
N SER A 132 -7.57 -19.77 -12.75
CA SER A 132 -9.03 -19.91 -12.62
C SER A 132 -9.76 -19.51 -13.90
N LYS A 133 -10.81 -20.25 -14.26
CA LYS A 133 -11.77 -19.90 -15.35
C LYS A 133 -11.09 -19.42 -16.65
N GLY A 134 -10.05 -20.12 -17.12
CA GLY A 134 -9.32 -19.75 -18.35
C GLY A 134 -8.26 -18.66 -18.20
N ARG A 135 -7.99 -18.20 -16.98
CA ARG A 135 -6.87 -17.32 -16.64
C ARG A 135 -5.70 -18.21 -16.17
N PRO A 136 -4.46 -18.00 -16.67
CA PRO A 136 -3.30 -18.74 -16.20
C PRO A 136 -2.94 -18.35 -14.76
N GLU A 137 -2.07 -19.15 -14.15
CA GLU A 137 -1.38 -18.81 -12.91
C GLU A 137 -0.54 -17.55 -13.12
N VAL A 138 -0.48 -16.69 -12.08
CA VAL A 138 0.25 -15.41 -12.12
C VAL A 138 1.15 -15.30 -10.90
N LYS A 139 2.43 -14.98 -11.12
CA LYS A 139 3.38 -14.67 -10.05
C LYS A 139 3.22 -13.23 -9.60
N ILE A 140 3.09 -13.04 -8.29
CA ILE A 140 2.93 -11.72 -7.68
C ILE A 140 3.98 -11.56 -6.58
N ASP A 141 4.83 -10.54 -6.72
CA ASP A 141 5.83 -10.17 -5.72
C ASP A 141 5.43 -8.86 -5.07
N TRP A 142 5.29 -8.87 -3.76
CA TRP A 142 4.90 -7.73 -2.92
C TRP A 142 6.13 -7.10 -2.32
N ARG A 143 6.45 -5.87 -2.71
CA ARG A 143 7.54 -5.09 -2.10
C ARG A 143 7.00 -4.35 -0.89
N ILE A 144 7.40 -4.76 0.29
CA ILE A 144 6.93 -4.24 1.57
C ILE A 144 7.99 -3.35 2.18
N TYR A 145 7.61 -2.14 2.58
CA TYR A 145 8.45 -1.22 3.33
C TYR A 145 8.38 -1.57 4.82
N THR A 146 9.49 -2.00 5.37
CA THR A 146 9.63 -2.57 6.71
C THR A 146 10.50 -1.72 7.64
N LYS A 147 10.79 -0.46 7.27
CA LYS A 147 11.56 0.46 8.13
C LYS A 147 10.85 0.71 9.47
N ASN A 148 9.52 0.77 9.47
CA ASN A 148 8.71 0.70 10.69
C ASN A 148 8.15 -0.73 10.81
N PRO A 149 8.74 -1.59 11.67
CA PRO A 149 8.32 -2.98 11.78
C PRO A 149 6.91 -3.15 12.40
N GLU A 150 6.41 -2.14 13.11
CA GLU A 150 5.06 -2.15 13.69
C GLU A 150 3.97 -1.86 12.64
N LYS A 151 4.35 -1.13 11.58
CA LYS A 151 3.44 -0.74 10.50
C LYS A 151 4.10 -0.91 9.14
N PRO A 152 4.36 -2.16 8.70
CA PRO A 152 4.84 -2.42 7.35
C PRO A 152 3.75 -2.05 6.32
N LEU A 153 4.16 -1.50 5.16
CA LEU A 153 3.26 -1.07 4.10
C LEU A 153 3.74 -1.55 2.73
N ILE A 154 2.81 -1.93 1.87
CA ILE A 154 3.10 -2.28 0.49
C ILE A 154 3.51 -1.02 -0.28
N ARG A 155 4.63 -1.06 -1.00
CA ARG A 155 5.14 0.04 -1.85
C ARG A 155 5.24 -0.28 -3.32
N ASP A 156 5.10 -1.54 -3.68
CA ASP A 156 5.07 -1.96 -5.09
C ASP A 156 4.46 -3.35 -5.18
N LEU A 157 3.88 -3.62 -6.32
CA LEU A 157 3.42 -4.93 -6.73
C LEU A 157 4.09 -5.25 -8.06
N MET A 158 4.78 -6.37 -8.12
CA MET A 158 5.35 -6.88 -9.37
C MET A 158 4.52 -8.06 -9.83
N VAL A 159 3.95 -7.94 -11.02
CA VAL A 159 3.16 -8.99 -11.67
C VAL A 159 3.98 -9.55 -12.84
N GLU A 160 4.29 -10.82 -12.80
CA GLU A 160 5.17 -11.47 -13.78
C GLU A 160 6.50 -10.69 -13.99
N GLY A 161 7.06 -10.17 -12.89
CA GLY A 161 8.30 -9.39 -12.89
C GLY A 161 8.17 -7.92 -13.32
N LEU A 162 6.98 -7.46 -13.72
CA LEU A 162 6.72 -6.06 -14.07
C LEU A 162 6.26 -5.27 -12.84
N SER A 163 7.05 -4.28 -12.43
CA SER A 163 6.72 -3.37 -11.33
C SER A 163 5.61 -2.41 -11.75
N LEU A 164 4.46 -2.48 -11.10
CA LEU A 164 3.32 -1.60 -11.38
C LEU A 164 3.64 -0.13 -11.04
N ALA A 165 4.36 0.12 -9.95
CA ALA A 165 4.76 1.48 -9.58
C ALA A 165 5.74 2.08 -10.60
N ARG A 166 6.65 1.27 -11.17
CA ARG A 166 7.57 1.72 -12.21
C ARG A 166 6.83 2.03 -13.51
N THR A 167 5.97 1.13 -13.96
CA THR A 167 5.15 1.35 -15.16
C THR A 167 4.35 2.64 -15.03
N GLN A 168 3.67 2.83 -13.92
CA GLN A 168 2.90 4.04 -13.66
C GLN A 168 3.76 5.31 -13.65
N LYS A 169 4.98 5.23 -13.10
CA LYS A 169 5.93 6.33 -13.15
C LYS A 169 6.30 6.69 -14.59
N GLU A 170 6.56 5.70 -15.44
CA GLU A 170 6.93 5.90 -16.84
C GLU A 170 5.78 6.53 -17.62
N GLU A 171 4.55 6.04 -17.43
CA GLU A 171 3.33 6.60 -18.01
C GLU A 171 3.12 8.07 -17.60
N PHE A 172 3.19 8.39 -16.32
CA PHE A 172 2.99 9.76 -15.83
C PHE A 172 4.08 10.71 -16.32
N ASN A 173 5.33 10.25 -16.31
CA ASN A 173 6.43 11.06 -16.85
C ASN A 173 6.27 11.31 -18.36
N SER A 174 5.76 10.34 -19.11
CA SER A 174 5.46 10.51 -20.53
C SER A 174 4.37 11.58 -20.76
N VAL A 175 3.29 11.53 -19.98
CA VAL A 175 2.23 12.57 -20.04
C VAL A 175 2.81 13.97 -19.83
N ILE A 176 3.61 14.15 -18.76
CA ILE A 176 4.19 15.45 -18.45
C ILE A 176 5.19 15.89 -19.55
N GLN A 177 6.06 14.97 -20.02
CA GLN A 177 7.05 15.28 -21.05
C GLN A 177 6.41 15.68 -22.38
N ASN A 178 5.38 14.96 -22.82
CA ASN A 178 4.66 15.25 -24.07
C ASN A 178 3.89 16.57 -24.02
N ASN A 179 3.76 17.17 -22.84
CA ASN A 179 3.13 18.47 -22.61
C ASN A 179 4.14 19.51 -22.06
N ASN A 180 5.35 19.53 -22.61
CA ASN A 180 6.40 20.50 -22.32
C ASN A 180 6.81 20.59 -20.84
N GLY A 181 6.64 19.52 -20.09
CA GLY A 181 6.96 19.47 -18.66
C GLY A 181 5.88 20.05 -17.74
N ASP A 182 4.71 20.40 -18.28
CA ASP A 182 3.59 20.95 -17.49
C ASP A 182 2.92 19.85 -16.66
N ILE A 183 3.00 19.98 -15.32
CA ILE A 183 2.38 19.08 -14.36
C ILE A 183 0.84 19.08 -14.42
N ASN A 184 0.23 20.18 -14.85
CA ASN A 184 -1.22 20.30 -14.95
C ASN A 184 -1.79 19.33 -16.00
N SER A 185 -1.00 18.94 -16.99
CA SER A 185 -1.40 17.90 -17.95
C SER A 185 -1.67 16.56 -17.26
N LEU A 186 -0.84 16.19 -16.27
CA LEU A 186 -1.07 14.99 -15.47
C LEU A 186 -2.28 15.14 -14.56
N PHE A 187 -2.46 16.30 -13.92
CA PHE A 187 -3.63 16.56 -13.07
C PHE A 187 -4.93 16.35 -13.86
N LYS A 188 -4.99 16.90 -15.07
CA LYS A 188 -6.15 16.73 -15.95
C LYS A 188 -6.43 15.27 -16.28
N VAL A 189 -5.41 14.48 -16.62
CA VAL A 189 -5.56 13.05 -16.89
C VAL A 189 -6.10 12.30 -15.68
N LEU A 190 -5.58 12.62 -14.46
CA LEU A 190 -6.05 12.00 -13.23
C LEU A 190 -7.51 12.39 -12.93
N GLU A 191 -7.84 13.68 -13.04
CA GLU A 191 -9.21 14.19 -12.85
C GLU A 191 -10.20 13.52 -13.81
N GLU A 192 -9.88 13.44 -15.09
CA GLU A 192 -10.70 12.78 -16.11
C GLU A 192 -10.93 11.28 -15.80
N PHE A 193 -9.90 10.59 -15.31
CA PHE A 193 -10.03 9.19 -14.90
C PHE A 193 -10.94 9.02 -13.69
N ILE A 194 -10.84 9.92 -12.71
CA ILE A 194 -11.61 9.84 -11.46
C ILE A 194 -13.12 10.04 -11.70
N ILE A 195 -13.50 10.89 -12.66
CA ILE A 195 -14.92 11.22 -12.92
C ILE A 195 -15.64 10.24 -13.88
N LYS A 196 -14.90 9.46 -14.67
CA LYS A 196 -15.44 8.41 -15.54
C LYS A 196 -15.88 7.19 -14.75
#